data_1ce8cfa1e71172de479ad149c5f80137
#
_entry.id   1ce8cfa1e71172de479ad149c5f80137
#
_cell.length_a   1.000
_cell.length_b   1.000
_cell.length_c   1.000
_cell.angle_alpha   90.00
_cell.angle_beta   90.00
_cell.angle_gamma   90.00
#
_symmetry.space_group_name_H-M   'P 1'
#
loop_
_entity.id
_entity.type
_entity.pdbx_description
1 polymer ?
#
loop_
_entity_poly.entity_id
_entity_poly.type
_entity_poly.pdbx_seq_one_letter_code
_entity_poly.pdbx_strand_id
1 'polypeptide(L)'
;YSRARNLHAAAKSMNGVFPKTYPEVLALKGVGEYTAAAICSFAYGMPYAVVDGNVYRVLSRYFGVDTPIDSTEGKKLFAALADEMLDRKQPALYNQGIMDFGAVQCTPQSPDCLFCPLAESCSALSAGRVAQLPVKQHKTKITNRYFNYIYVRAGAYTFINKRTADDIWKNLFELPLIETSVALSEEEFLALPEFRELVAEGEKPVVVRSVCRE
;
A
#
# COMPACT_ATOMS: atom_id res chain seq x y z
N TYR A 1 -9.90 2.40 -2.42
CA TYR A 1 -11.33 2.17 -2.14
C TYR A 1 -11.57 1.81 -0.66
N SER A 2 -10.91 0.78 -0.10
CA SER A 2 -11.04 0.42 1.32
C SER A 2 -10.67 1.57 2.26
N ARG A 3 -9.63 2.34 1.92
CA ARG A 3 -9.24 3.53 2.69
C ARG A 3 -10.37 4.56 2.78
N ALA A 4 -11.04 4.87 1.67
CA ALA A 4 -12.16 5.81 1.66
C ALA A 4 -13.36 5.31 2.49
N ARG A 5 -13.69 4.02 2.40
CA ARG A 5 -14.74 3.40 3.22
C ARG A 5 -14.42 3.46 4.71
N ASN A 6 -13.18 3.15 5.08
CA ASN A 6 -12.74 3.18 6.47
C ASN A 6 -12.76 4.62 7.01
N LEU A 7 -12.27 5.58 6.24
CA LEU A 7 -12.31 7.00 6.59
C LEU A 7 -13.75 7.49 6.83
N HIS A 8 -14.67 7.13 5.93
CA HIS A 8 -16.09 7.47 6.08
C HIS A 8 -16.72 6.84 7.32
N ALA A 9 -16.41 5.57 7.62
CA ALA A 9 -16.89 4.90 8.80
C ALA A 9 -16.30 5.51 10.08
N ALA A 10 -15.01 5.83 10.10
CA ALA A 10 -14.35 6.51 11.21
C ALA A 10 -14.97 7.90 11.44
N ALA A 11 -15.18 8.70 10.38
CA ALA A 11 -15.80 10.01 10.48
C ALA A 11 -17.21 9.95 11.10
N LYS A 12 -18.01 8.94 10.72
CA LYS A 12 -19.34 8.73 11.32
C LYS A 12 -19.26 8.35 12.81
N SER A 13 -18.29 7.52 13.21
CA SER A 13 -18.16 7.09 14.61
C SER A 13 -17.71 8.19 15.55
N MET A 14 -17.02 9.21 15.03
CA MET A 14 -16.52 10.32 15.83
C MET A 14 -17.59 11.35 16.27
N ASN A 15 -18.79 11.33 15.66
CA ASN A 15 -19.89 12.26 15.98
C ASN A 15 -19.46 13.73 16.08
N GLY A 16 -18.56 14.18 15.19
CA GLY A 16 -18.05 15.55 15.15
C GLY A 16 -16.92 15.86 16.15
N VAL A 17 -16.53 14.89 17.02
CA VAL A 17 -15.43 15.07 17.98
C VAL A 17 -14.30 14.11 17.64
N PHE A 18 -13.15 14.66 17.25
CA PHE A 18 -11.97 13.84 16.95
C PHE A 18 -11.32 13.36 18.27
N PRO A 19 -10.99 12.06 18.40
CA PRO A 19 -10.37 11.51 19.61
C PRO A 19 -8.99 12.12 19.85
N LYS A 20 -8.64 12.32 21.12
CA LYS A 20 -7.41 13.01 21.53
C LYS A 20 -6.38 12.13 22.22
N THR A 21 -6.66 10.85 22.39
CA THR A 21 -5.72 9.89 22.99
C THR A 21 -5.34 8.79 22.00
N TYR A 22 -4.16 8.24 22.15
CA TYR A 22 -3.67 7.17 21.26
C TYR A 22 -4.62 5.96 21.21
N PRO A 23 -5.14 5.43 22.35
CA PRO A 23 -6.07 4.30 22.31
C PRO A 23 -7.37 4.61 21.57
N GLU A 24 -7.91 5.82 21.74
CA GLU A 24 -9.13 6.24 21.03
C GLU A 24 -8.89 6.41 19.53
N VAL A 25 -7.75 6.97 19.14
CA VAL A 25 -7.37 7.10 17.72
C VAL A 25 -7.16 5.72 17.10
N LEU A 26 -6.48 4.81 17.80
CA LEU A 26 -6.24 3.44 17.33
C LEU A 26 -7.56 2.63 17.17
N ALA A 27 -8.59 2.93 17.96
CA ALA A 27 -9.89 2.28 17.88
C ALA A 27 -10.70 2.69 16.62
N LEU A 28 -10.31 3.74 15.91
CA LEU A 28 -11.00 4.19 14.70
C LEU A 28 -10.90 3.16 13.57
N LYS A 29 -11.98 3.03 12.81
CA LYS A 29 -12.04 2.07 11.70
C LYS A 29 -10.95 2.33 10.66
N GLY A 30 -10.09 1.34 10.44
CA GLY A 30 -9.01 1.40 9.45
C GLY A 30 -7.78 2.17 9.89
N VAL A 31 -7.69 2.52 11.16
CA VAL A 31 -6.49 3.08 11.79
C VAL A 31 -5.71 1.93 12.44
N GLY A 32 -4.48 1.74 12.02
CA GLY A 32 -3.51 0.84 12.64
C GLY A 32 -2.49 1.61 13.46
N GLU A 33 -1.57 0.89 14.11
CA GLU A 33 -0.52 1.45 15.00
C GLU A 33 0.27 2.58 14.32
N TYR A 34 0.73 2.36 13.08
CA TYR A 34 1.40 3.38 12.29
C TYR A 34 0.56 4.65 12.13
N THR A 35 -0.70 4.51 11.71
CA THR A 35 -1.57 5.66 11.46
C THR A 35 -1.94 6.38 12.77
N ALA A 36 -2.15 5.63 13.86
CA ALA A 36 -2.43 6.19 15.17
C ALA A 36 -1.23 6.99 15.70
N ALA A 37 -0.02 6.43 15.61
CA ALA A 37 1.22 7.12 15.99
C ALA A 37 1.43 8.39 15.16
N ALA A 38 1.22 8.34 13.85
CA ALA A 38 1.33 9.49 12.96
C ALA A 38 0.33 10.59 13.34
N ILE A 39 -0.95 10.26 13.52
CA ILE A 39 -1.97 11.24 13.95
C ILE A 39 -1.60 11.86 15.29
N CYS A 40 -1.27 11.04 16.29
CA CYS A 40 -0.93 11.53 17.62
C CYS A 40 0.34 12.39 17.64
N SER A 41 1.34 12.02 16.86
CA SER A 41 2.58 12.78 16.77
C SER A 41 2.41 14.07 15.99
N PHE A 42 1.87 14.02 14.77
CA PHE A 42 1.77 15.21 13.91
C PHE A 42 0.69 16.20 14.33
N ALA A 43 -0.48 15.72 14.75
CA ALA A 43 -1.58 16.60 15.12
C ALA A 43 -1.54 17.07 16.57
N TYR A 44 -0.97 16.27 17.47
CA TYR A 44 -1.03 16.53 18.92
C TYR A 44 0.34 16.67 19.57
N GLY A 45 1.45 16.50 18.84
CA GLY A 45 2.80 16.55 19.38
C GLY A 45 3.10 15.46 20.44
N MET A 46 2.35 14.38 20.41
CA MET A 46 2.54 13.27 21.36
C MET A 46 3.76 12.44 20.99
N PRO A 47 4.54 11.94 21.97
CA PRO A 47 5.79 11.24 21.74
C PRO A 47 5.59 9.76 21.32
N TYR A 48 4.97 9.55 20.18
CA TYR A 48 4.82 8.25 19.54
C TYR A 48 5.69 8.15 18.30
N ALA A 49 6.52 7.12 18.24
CA ALA A 49 7.36 6.83 17.09
C ALA A 49 6.52 6.28 15.93
N VAL A 50 6.78 6.78 14.74
CA VAL A 50 6.15 6.33 13.50
C VAL A 50 7.08 5.35 12.80
N VAL A 51 6.60 4.12 12.53
CA VAL A 51 7.41 3.08 11.87
C VAL A 51 6.71 2.66 10.57
N ASP A 52 7.15 3.25 9.47
CA ASP A 52 6.72 2.88 8.11
C ASP A 52 7.83 2.09 7.38
N GLY A 53 7.61 1.77 6.11
CA GLY A 53 8.59 1.07 5.29
C GLY A 53 9.92 1.82 5.12
N ASN A 54 9.90 3.16 5.17
CA ASN A 54 11.10 3.98 5.12
C ASN A 54 11.89 3.89 6.44
N VAL A 55 11.19 4.02 7.56
CA VAL A 55 11.78 3.94 8.90
C VAL A 55 12.36 2.55 9.15
N TYR A 56 11.64 1.46 8.82
CA TYR A 56 12.20 0.11 8.88
C TYR A 56 13.52 0.00 8.13
N ARG A 57 13.59 0.56 6.93
CA ARG A 57 14.80 0.50 6.10
C ARG A 57 15.96 1.30 6.69
N VAL A 58 15.68 2.52 7.15
CA VAL A 58 16.69 3.39 7.77
C VAL A 58 17.27 2.72 9.02
N LEU A 59 16.40 2.30 9.95
CA LEU A 59 16.83 1.67 11.20
C LEU A 59 17.55 0.35 10.95
N SER A 60 17.03 -0.51 10.06
CA SER A 60 17.68 -1.77 9.72
C SER A 60 19.08 -1.56 9.17
N ARG A 61 19.28 -0.60 8.26
CA ARG A 61 20.58 -0.31 7.67
C ARG A 61 21.52 0.39 8.65
N TYR A 62 21.02 1.41 9.35
CA TYR A 62 21.86 2.18 10.26
C TYR A 62 22.41 1.32 11.41
N PHE A 63 21.56 0.51 12.04
CA PHE A 63 21.95 -0.37 13.14
C PHE A 63 22.42 -1.77 12.70
N GLY A 64 22.33 -2.10 11.41
CA GLY A 64 22.71 -3.42 10.88
C GLY A 64 21.78 -4.56 11.29
N VAL A 65 20.51 -4.25 11.62
CA VAL A 65 19.53 -5.22 12.11
C VAL A 65 19.00 -6.05 10.94
N ASP A 66 19.15 -7.37 11.01
CA ASP A 66 18.71 -8.34 10.00
C ASP A 66 17.47 -9.17 10.41
N THR A 67 16.90 -8.90 11.57
CA THR A 67 15.60 -9.47 11.94
C THR A 67 14.55 -9.06 10.92
N PRO A 68 13.77 -10.02 10.34
CA PRO A 68 12.81 -9.71 9.31
C PRO A 68 11.74 -8.71 9.77
N ILE A 69 11.58 -7.61 9.05
CA ILE A 69 10.69 -6.50 9.42
C ILE A 69 9.20 -6.87 9.43
N ASP A 70 8.82 -7.95 8.74
CA ASP A 70 7.46 -8.47 8.63
C ASP A 70 7.16 -9.61 9.61
N SER A 71 8.14 -10.04 10.40
CA SER A 71 7.97 -10.97 11.52
C SER A 71 7.37 -10.27 12.76
N THR A 72 6.75 -11.04 13.65
CA THR A 72 6.25 -10.52 14.92
C THR A 72 7.36 -9.97 15.80
N GLU A 73 8.49 -10.67 15.83
CA GLU A 73 9.69 -10.25 16.57
C GLU A 73 10.27 -8.97 15.98
N GLY A 74 10.43 -8.90 14.66
CA GLY A 74 10.93 -7.71 13.97
C GLY A 74 10.07 -6.48 14.24
N LYS A 75 8.74 -6.61 14.15
CA LYS A 75 7.84 -5.49 14.47
C LYS A 75 8.04 -4.95 15.87
N LYS A 76 8.18 -5.82 16.88
CA LYS A 76 8.44 -5.41 18.26
C LYS A 76 9.82 -4.76 18.43
N LEU A 77 10.85 -5.36 17.82
CA LEU A 77 12.21 -4.85 17.88
C LEU A 77 12.31 -3.45 17.27
N PHE A 78 11.80 -3.27 16.06
CA PHE A 78 11.87 -1.98 15.37
C PHE A 78 10.97 -0.91 16.00
N ALA A 79 9.84 -1.30 16.61
CA ALA A 79 9.01 -0.37 17.38
C ALA A 79 9.76 0.14 18.62
N ALA A 80 10.43 -0.76 19.37
CA ALA A 80 11.24 -0.38 20.51
C ALA A 80 12.42 0.51 20.11
N LEU A 81 13.14 0.14 19.05
CA LEU A 81 14.27 0.92 18.54
C LEU A 81 13.83 2.32 18.06
N ALA A 82 12.69 2.42 17.37
CA ALA A 82 12.15 3.70 16.94
C ALA A 82 11.72 4.58 18.13
N ASP A 83 11.15 3.98 19.18
CA ASP A 83 10.76 4.69 20.39
C ASP A 83 11.98 5.20 21.19
N GLU A 84 13.06 4.42 21.24
CA GLU A 84 14.33 4.81 21.86
C GLU A 84 14.99 5.99 21.16
N MET A 85 14.92 6.01 19.82
CA MET A 85 15.51 7.06 18.99
C MET A 85 14.67 8.32 18.87
N LEU A 86 13.42 8.30 19.31
CA LEU A 86 12.49 9.40 19.15
C LEU A 86 12.92 10.65 19.92
N ASP A 87 13.03 11.78 19.23
CA ASP A 87 13.09 13.08 19.94
C ASP A 87 11.73 13.41 20.56
N ARG A 88 11.60 13.16 21.85
CA ARG A 88 10.36 13.38 22.61
C ARG A 88 9.97 14.86 22.76
N LYS A 89 10.91 15.79 22.48
CA LYS A 89 10.64 17.24 22.51
C LYS A 89 10.03 17.70 21.20
N GLN A 90 10.42 17.08 20.08
CA GLN A 90 9.95 17.41 18.74
C GLN A 90 9.54 16.16 17.95
N PRO A 91 8.58 15.36 18.47
CA PRO A 91 8.28 14.05 17.88
C PRO A 91 7.76 14.14 16.45
N ALA A 92 6.96 15.16 16.13
CA ALA A 92 6.45 15.36 14.77
C ALA A 92 7.59 15.65 13.78
N LEU A 93 8.50 16.54 14.12
CA LEU A 93 9.66 16.89 13.29
C LEU A 93 10.59 15.69 13.10
N TYR A 94 10.88 14.96 14.17
CA TYR A 94 11.71 13.77 14.12
C TYR A 94 11.10 12.69 13.21
N ASN A 95 9.82 12.37 13.41
CA ASN A 95 9.13 11.37 12.60
C ASN A 95 9.09 11.76 11.12
N GLN A 96 8.81 13.02 10.81
CA GLN A 96 8.85 13.50 9.42
C GLN A 96 10.26 13.38 8.86
N GLY A 97 11.27 13.83 9.60
CA GLY A 97 12.66 13.82 9.16
C GLY A 97 13.17 12.41 8.84
N ILE A 98 12.90 11.42 9.69
CA ILE A 98 13.36 10.04 9.43
C ILE A 98 12.62 9.39 8.25
N MET A 99 11.33 9.69 8.07
CA MET A 99 10.57 9.21 6.90
C MET A 99 11.09 9.83 5.60
N ASP A 100 11.31 11.14 5.58
CA ASP A 100 11.85 11.86 4.42
C ASP A 100 13.28 11.41 4.11
N PHE A 101 14.11 11.24 5.12
CA PHE A 101 15.45 10.67 4.96
C PHE A 101 15.41 9.30 4.30
N GLY A 102 14.48 8.45 4.72
CA GLY A 102 14.27 7.15 4.09
C GLY A 102 13.75 7.25 2.66
N ALA A 103 12.94 8.25 2.36
CA ALA A 103 12.35 8.42 1.03
C ALA A 103 13.35 8.98 0.01
N VAL A 104 14.21 9.93 0.41
CA VAL A 104 15.06 10.67 -0.54
C VAL A 104 16.54 10.31 -0.46
N GLN A 105 17.07 9.97 0.71
CA GLN A 105 18.49 9.65 0.92
C GLN A 105 18.75 8.14 1.01
N CYS A 106 18.12 7.46 1.97
CA CYS A 106 18.28 6.03 2.17
C CYS A 106 17.26 5.23 1.34
N THR A 107 17.28 5.42 0.03
CA THR A 107 16.31 4.84 -0.92
C THR A 107 16.37 3.30 -0.97
N PRO A 108 15.28 2.61 -1.40
CA PRO A 108 15.26 1.15 -1.50
C PRO A 108 16.36 0.58 -2.39
N GLN A 109 16.53 1.19 -3.57
CA GLN A 109 17.52 0.80 -4.56
C GLN A 109 18.53 1.92 -4.74
N SER A 110 19.82 1.55 -4.85
CA SER A 110 20.93 2.48 -5.12
C SER A 110 20.91 3.76 -4.27
N PRO A 111 20.87 3.68 -2.93
CA PRO A 111 20.95 4.87 -2.09
C PRO A 111 22.30 5.55 -2.28
N ASP A 112 22.32 6.88 -2.26
CA ASP A 112 23.54 7.66 -2.35
C ASP A 112 24.28 7.68 -1.00
N CYS A 113 24.97 6.57 -0.69
CA CYS A 113 25.70 6.42 0.57
C CYS A 113 26.94 7.30 0.65
N LEU A 114 27.51 7.73 -0.48
CA LEU A 114 28.72 8.57 -0.50
C LEU A 114 28.45 9.95 0.12
N PHE A 115 27.29 10.53 -0.15
CA PHE A 115 26.88 11.82 0.40
C PHE A 115 25.89 11.72 1.57
N CYS A 116 25.80 10.52 2.17
CA CYS A 116 24.91 10.31 3.30
C CYS A 116 25.51 10.90 4.59
N PRO A 117 24.79 11.79 5.31
CA PRO A 117 25.32 12.37 6.56
C PRO A 117 25.51 11.34 7.67
N LEU A 118 24.96 10.13 7.54
CA LEU A 118 25.11 9.03 8.49
C LEU A 118 26.11 7.96 8.01
N ALA A 119 26.86 8.22 6.93
CA ALA A 119 27.74 7.21 6.32
C ALA A 119 28.77 6.63 7.29
N GLU A 120 29.44 7.49 8.07
CA GLU A 120 30.51 7.09 8.96
C GLU A 120 30.07 6.15 10.09
N SER A 121 28.81 6.27 10.54
CA SER A 121 28.25 5.47 11.63
C SER A 121 27.30 4.36 11.16
N CYS A 122 27.11 4.23 9.83
CA CYS A 122 26.14 3.27 9.27
C CYS A 122 26.70 1.84 9.25
N SER A 123 26.14 0.96 10.08
CA SER A 123 26.56 -0.45 10.18
C SER A 123 26.39 -1.22 8.85
N ALA A 124 25.31 -0.99 8.11
CA ALA A 124 25.10 -1.66 6.83
C ALA A 124 26.12 -1.24 5.77
N LEU A 125 26.52 0.04 5.77
CA LEU A 125 27.53 0.55 4.84
C LEU A 125 28.91 -0.05 5.16
N SER A 126 29.32 0.02 6.42
CA SER A 126 30.62 -0.53 6.86
C SER A 126 30.75 -2.04 6.62
N ALA A 127 29.62 -2.77 6.73
CA ALA A 127 29.57 -4.22 6.51
C ALA A 127 29.29 -4.61 5.03
N GLY A 128 29.11 -3.67 4.11
CA GLY A 128 28.76 -3.95 2.70
C GLY A 128 27.35 -4.58 2.49
N ARG A 129 26.43 -4.37 3.45
CA ARG A 129 25.12 -5.05 3.50
C ARG A 129 23.93 -4.15 3.12
N VAL A 130 24.16 -2.97 2.58
CA VAL A 130 23.10 -1.98 2.26
C VAL A 130 21.99 -2.57 1.37
N ALA A 131 22.36 -3.35 0.36
CA ALA A 131 21.41 -3.97 -0.56
C ALA A 131 20.62 -5.15 0.05
N GLN A 132 21.13 -5.74 1.16
CA GLN A 132 20.53 -6.89 1.83
C GLN A 132 19.51 -6.48 2.88
N LEU A 133 19.53 -5.23 3.31
CA LEU A 133 18.69 -4.71 4.38
C LEU A 133 17.65 -3.70 3.87
N PRO A 134 16.43 -3.72 4.40
CA PRO A 134 15.92 -4.62 5.45
C PRO A 134 15.59 -6.02 4.95
N VAL A 135 15.67 -7.01 5.82
CA VAL A 135 15.24 -8.39 5.52
C VAL A 135 13.72 -8.50 5.60
N LYS A 136 13.13 -9.29 4.68
CA LYS A 136 11.72 -9.70 4.69
C LYS A 136 11.61 -11.20 4.67
N GLN A 137 10.75 -11.75 5.53
CA GLN A 137 10.48 -13.18 5.60
C GLN A 137 9.53 -13.63 4.49
N HIS A 138 8.53 -12.80 4.19
CA HIS A 138 7.50 -13.13 3.20
C HIS A 138 7.78 -12.42 1.87
N LYS A 139 7.83 -13.21 0.80
CA LYS A 139 7.83 -12.68 -0.56
C LYS A 139 6.39 -12.38 -0.98
N THR A 140 6.16 -11.23 -1.57
CA THR A 140 4.85 -10.90 -2.14
C THR A 140 4.52 -11.89 -3.24
N LYS A 141 3.41 -12.63 -3.09
CA LYS A 141 2.91 -13.50 -4.14
C LYS A 141 2.27 -12.64 -5.22
N ILE A 142 2.83 -12.70 -6.41
CA ILE A 142 2.25 -12.05 -7.59
C ILE A 142 1.21 -13.01 -8.18
N THR A 143 0.01 -12.50 -8.41
CA THR A 143 -1.07 -13.21 -9.09
C THR A 143 -1.45 -12.41 -10.33
N ASN A 144 -1.26 -13.02 -11.50
CA ASN A 144 -1.72 -12.41 -12.75
C ASN A 144 -3.22 -12.62 -12.89
N ARG A 145 -3.92 -11.57 -13.28
CA ARG A 145 -5.37 -11.57 -13.54
C ARG A 145 -5.60 -10.91 -14.88
N TYR A 146 -6.46 -11.49 -15.69
CA TYR A 146 -6.75 -11.01 -17.05
C TYR A 146 -8.18 -10.53 -17.11
N PHE A 147 -8.35 -9.23 -17.14
CA PHE A 147 -9.64 -8.56 -17.17
C PHE A 147 -10.00 -8.16 -18.59
N ASN A 148 -11.05 -8.75 -19.12
CA ASN A 148 -11.58 -8.45 -20.46
C ASN A 148 -12.87 -7.66 -20.28
N TYR A 149 -12.78 -6.33 -20.41
CA TYR A 149 -13.94 -5.44 -20.29
C TYR A 149 -14.66 -5.32 -21.61
N ILE A 150 -15.99 -5.36 -21.56
CA ILE A 150 -16.87 -5.30 -22.71
C ILE A 150 -17.63 -3.98 -22.65
N TYR A 151 -17.41 -3.11 -23.64
CA TYR A 151 -18.17 -1.89 -23.79
C TYR A 151 -19.35 -2.13 -24.74
N VAL A 152 -20.54 -2.24 -24.19
CA VAL A 152 -21.78 -2.41 -24.97
C VAL A 152 -22.48 -1.08 -25.08
N ARG A 153 -22.69 -0.60 -26.31
CA ARG A 153 -23.45 0.63 -26.61
C ARG A 153 -24.84 0.28 -27.06
N ALA A 154 -25.84 0.78 -26.35
CA ALA A 154 -27.27 0.65 -26.70
C ALA A 154 -27.86 2.07 -26.84
N GLY A 155 -27.77 2.65 -28.05
CA GLY A 155 -28.13 4.04 -28.29
C GLY A 155 -27.30 5.03 -27.48
N ALA A 156 -27.91 5.75 -26.54
CA ALA A 156 -27.26 6.69 -25.62
C ALA A 156 -26.82 6.02 -24.30
N TYR A 157 -27.02 4.72 -24.12
CA TYR A 157 -26.80 4.00 -22.88
C TYR A 157 -25.63 3.00 -23.01
N THR A 158 -25.05 2.64 -21.88
CA THR A 158 -24.14 1.50 -21.75
C THR A 158 -24.48 0.68 -20.50
N PHE A 159 -24.05 -0.56 -20.48
CA PHE A 159 -24.24 -1.42 -19.32
C PHE A 159 -23.10 -1.24 -18.33
N ILE A 160 -23.45 -1.21 -17.05
CA ILE A 160 -22.50 -1.23 -15.94
C ILE A 160 -22.92 -2.27 -14.92
N ASN A 161 -21.95 -2.98 -14.36
CA ASN A 161 -22.13 -3.96 -13.31
C ASN A 161 -21.58 -3.44 -11.99
N LYS A 162 -22.23 -3.79 -10.88
CA LYS A 162 -21.69 -3.58 -9.55
C LYS A 162 -20.90 -4.80 -9.11
N ARG A 163 -19.63 -4.63 -8.74
CA ARG A 163 -18.81 -5.71 -8.17
C ARG A 163 -19.37 -6.12 -6.82
N THR A 164 -19.93 -7.33 -6.71
CA THR A 164 -20.52 -7.86 -5.48
C THR A 164 -19.65 -8.90 -4.80
N ALA A 165 -18.76 -9.55 -5.53
CA ALA A 165 -17.82 -10.54 -5.00
C ALA A 165 -16.94 -9.96 -3.91
N ASP A 166 -16.47 -10.81 -3.00
CA ASP A 166 -15.51 -10.43 -1.95
C ASP A 166 -14.08 -10.40 -2.51
N ASP A 167 -13.83 -9.39 -3.32
CA ASP A 167 -12.61 -9.17 -4.09
C ASP A 167 -12.22 -7.69 -4.05
N ILE A 168 -11.09 -7.36 -4.70
CA ILE A 168 -10.68 -5.97 -4.90
C ILE A 168 -11.80 -5.17 -5.55
N TRP A 169 -11.91 -3.89 -5.15
CA TRP A 169 -12.92 -2.95 -5.69
C TRP A 169 -14.39 -3.35 -5.46
N LYS A 170 -14.67 -4.22 -4.49
CA LYS A 170 -16.03 -4.58 -4.08
C LYS A 170 -16.91 -3.33 -3.90
N ASN A 171 -18.13 -3.37 -4.43
CA ASN A 171 -19.12 -2.29 -4.48
C ASN A 171 -18.78 -1.11 -5.42
N LEU A 172 -17.71 -1.16 -6.19
CA LEU A 172 -17.53 -0.25 -7.32
C LEU A 172 -18.33 -0.74 -8.54
N PHE A 173 -18.57 0.20 -9.45
CA PHE A 173 -19.20 -0.10 -10.73
C PHE A 173 -18.12 -0.22 -11.82
N GLU A 174 -18.35 -1.13 -12.75
CA GLU A 174 -17.48 -1.38 -13.89
C GLU A 174 -18.28 -1.79 -15.12
N LEU A 175 -17.65 -1.76 -16.28
CA LEU A 175 -18.22 -2.36 -17.48
C LEU A 175 -18.37 -3.88 -17.29
N PRO A 176 -19.27 -4.55 -18.03
CA PRO A 176 -19.30 -6.01 -18.06
C PRO A 176 -17.90 -6.60 -18.23
N LEU A 177 -17.56 -7.55 -17.39
CA LEU A 177 -16.22 -8.12 -17.26
C LEU A 177 -16.28 -9.63 -17.38
N ILE A 178 -15.43 -10.19 -18.25
CA ILE A 178 -15.08 -11.61 -18.25
C ILE A 178 -13.64 -11.73 -17.78
N GLU A 179 -13.43 -12.34 -16.63
CA GLU A 179 -12.10 -12.61 -16.10
C GLU A 179 -11.62 -13.98 -16.54
N THR A 180 -10.40 -14.07 -17.07
CA THR A 180 -9.81 -15.30 -17.54
C THR A 180 -8.53 -15.62 -16.78
N SER A 181 -8.15 -16.90 -16.75
CA SER A 181 -6.93 -17.36 -16.07
C SER A 181 -5.66 -17.13 -16.89
N VAL A 182 -5.81 -16.89 -18.19
CA VAL A 182 -4.72 -16.65 -19.14
C VAL A 182 -5.09 -15.48 -20.05
N ALA A 183 -4.07 -14.88 -20.67
CA ALA A 183 -4.29 -13.92 -21.76
C ALA A 183 -4.89 -14.65 -22.95
N LEU A 184 -5.96 -14.10 -23.52
CA LEU A 184 -6.61 -14.65 -24.72
C LEU A 184 -6.32 -13.75 -25.92
N SER A 185 -6.24 -14.36 -27.09
CA SER A 185 -6.34 -13.63 -28.36
C SER A 185 -7.78 -13.12 -28.58
N GLU A 186 -7.96 -12.20 -29.52
CA GLU A 186 -9.30 -11.71 -29.88
C GLU A 186 -10.23 -12.85 -30.32
N GLU A 187 -9.73 -13.77 -31.14
CA GLU A 187 -10.51 -14.90 -31.63
C GLU A 187 -10.96 -15.83 -30.50
N GLU A 188 -10.03 -16.16 -29.58
CA GLU A 188 -10.34 -16.99 -28.42
C GLU A 188 -11.37 -16.32 -27.50
N PHE A 189 -11.23 -15.00 -27.27
CA PHE A 189 -12.15 -14.26 -26.44
C PHE A 189 -13.57 -14.21 -27.04
N LEU A 190 -13.70 -13.91 -28.34
CA LEU A 190 -14.98 -13.90 -29.05
C LEU A 190 -15.66 -15.27 -29.13
N ALA A 191 -14.88 -16.35 -28.98
CA ALA A 191 -15.41 -17.71 -28.95
C ALA A 191 -15.97 -18.14 -27.58
N LEU A 192 -15.69 -17.38 -26.50
CA LEU A 192 -16.17 -17.70 -25.16
C LEU A 192 -17.71 -17.74 -25.10
N PRO A 193 -18.29 -18.76 -24.45
CA PRO A 193 -19.74 -18.85 -24.24
C PRO A 193 -20.30 -17.62 -23.50
N GLU A 194 -19.59 -17.17 -22.45
CA GLU A 194 -19.97 -16.02 -21.63
C GLU A 194 -20.01 -14.72 -22.46
N PHE A 195 -19.12 -14.57 -23.43
CA PHE A 195 -19.14 -13.44 -24.34
C PHE A 195 -20.34 -13.48 -25.26
N ARG A 196 -20.66 -14.66 -25.81
CA ARG A 196 -21.80 -14.87 -26.72
C ARG A 196 -23.15 -14.66 -26.04
N GLU A 197 -23.25 -15.06 -24.75
CA GLU A 197 -24.45 -14.80 -23.96
C GLU A 197 -24.67 -13.29 -23.70
N LEU A 198 -23.59 -12.53 -23.57
CA LEU A 198 -23.63 -11.10 -23.28
C LEU A 198 -23.93 -10.25 -24.52
N VAL A 199 -23.51 -10.71 -25.69
CA VAL A 199 -23.65 -10.03 -27.00
C VAL A 199 -24.57 -10.85 -27.91
N ALA A 200 -25.82 -11.00 -27.51
CA ALA A 200 -26.81 -11.67 -28.35
C ALA A 200 -27.04 -10.83 -29.61
N GLU A 201 -26.89 -11.44 -30.81
CA GLU A 201 -27.24 -10.94 -32.14
C GLU A 201 -27.02 -9.43 -32.35
N GLY A 202 -25.78 -8.99 -32.31
CA GLY A 202 -25.38 -7.59 -32.52
C GLY A 202 -24.41 -7.40 -33.69
N GLU A 203 -23.98 -6.17 -33.90
CA GLU A 203 -22.91 -5.82 -34.83
C GLU A 203 -21.60 -6.52 -34.42
N LYS A 204 -20.74 -6.79 -35.39
CA LYS A 204 -19.42 -7.40 -35.15
C LYS A 204 -18.63 -6.58 -34.12
N PRO A 205 -18.18 -7.19 -33.04
CA PRO A 205 -17.38 -6.48 -32.03
C PRO A 205 -16.03 -6.03 -32.61
N VAL A 206 -15.53 -4.91 -32.07
CA VAL A 206 -14.26 -4.33 -32.48
C VAL A 206 -13.40 -4.11 -31.23
N VAL A 207 -12.14 -4.47 -31.29
CA VAL A 207 -11.18 -4.15 -30.23
C VAL A 207 -10.92 -2.66 -30.21
N VAL A 208 -11.34 -1.99 -29.13
CA VAL A 208 -11.15 -0.55 -28.98
C VAL A 208 -9.77 -0.23 -28.41
N ARG A 209 -9.31 -1.01 -27.43
CA ARG A 209 -8.00 -0.82 -26.79
C ARG A 209 -7.58 -2.07 -26.04
N SER A 210 -6.30 -2.44 -26.21
CA SER A 210 -5.63 -3.40 -25.34
C SER A 210 -4.57 -2.68 -24.51
N VAL A 211 -4.53 -2.94 -23.19
CA VAL A 211 -3.53 -2.37 -22.27
C VAL A 211 -2.99 -3.50 -21.41
N CYS A 212 -1.70 -3.79 -21.54
CA CYS A 212 -0.97 -4.61 -20.59
C CYS A 212 -0.39 -3.69 -19.51
N ARG A 213 -0.59 -4.01 -18.23
CA ARG A 213 0.09 -3.38 -17.10
C ARG A 213 0.85 -4.44 -16.35
N GLU A 214 2.15 -4.27 -16.27
CA GLU A 214 3.04 -5.04 -15.39
C GLU A 214 2.92 -4.60 -13.92
#